data_afd38d2e386aa638d8741bd3a9e8e1dc
#
_entry.id   afd38d2e386aa638d8741bd3a9e8e1dc
#
_cell.length_a   1.000
_cell.length_b   1.000
_cell.length_c   1.000
_cell.angle_alpha   90.00
_cell.angle_beta   90.00
_cell.angle_gamma   90.00
#
_symmetry.space_group_name_H-M   'P 1'
#
loop_
_entity.id
_entity.type
_entity.pdbx_description
1 polymer ?
#
loop_
_entity_poly.entity_id
_entity_poly.type
_entity_poly.pdbx_seq_one_letter_code
_entity_poly.pdbx_strand_id
1 'polypeptide(L)'
;MSRHAQPLVALLRRYDLPVGAADALEILLDLLAQPEAPTAVHSPDDALDLHIADSLTGLAVEELRSAGLIADLGAGAGVPGLVLAAVLPDAEVVLVEAAERKCKFLRSAIAAMKLDNAEAVWSRVEEWDAGVAHCDAVCARALAALPVLYEYAAPLLRQDGVLVAWKGEVSGVETADADAAAAHLGLRREPVRTVVPFPGSVRRTLHVVRKVAPTPAKYPRRPGIATKRPLSARTLR
;
A
#
# COMPACT_ATOMS: atom_id res chain seq x y z
N MET A 1 -16.39 -26.40 3.00
CA MET A 1 -16.10 -24.97 3.19
C MET A 1 -14.85 -24.89 4.03
N SER A 2 -13.88 -24.11 3.63
CA SER A 2 -12.65 -23.93 4.38
C SER A 2 -12.93 -23.22 5.72
N ARG A 3 -11.96 -23.36 6.64
CA ARG A 3 -12.02 -22.75 7.98
C ARG A 3 -12.15 -21.23 7.94
N HIS A 4 -11.59 -20.58 6.91
CA HIS A 4 -11.52 -19.12 6.81
C HIS A 4 -12.64 -18.50 5.96
N ALA A 5 -13.43 -19.31 5.23
CA ALA A 5 -14.48 -18.80 4.35
C ALA A 5 -15.53 -17.94 5.09
N GLN A 6 -16.01 -18.38 6.24
CA GLN A 6 -17.00 -17.61 7.03
C GLN A 6 -16.41 -16.31 7.61
N PRO A 7 -15.22 -16.31 8.26
CA PRO A 7 -14.55 -15.09 8.70
C PRO A 7 -14.29 -14.09 7.56
N LEU A 8 -13.82 -14.52 6.38
CA LEU A 8 -13.62 -13.67 5.22
C LEU A 8 -14.93 -13.03 4.74
N VAL A 9 -16.00 -13.81 4.60
CA VAL A 9 -17.33 -13.29 4.21
C VAL A 9 -17.83 -12.26 5.23
N ALA A 10 -17.67 -12.52 6.52
CA ALA A 10 -18.07 -11.58 7.58
C ALA A 10 -17.27 -10.27 7.49
N LEU A 11 -15.96 -10.38 7.25
CA LEU A 11 -15.08 -9.22 7.08
C LEU A 11 -15.44 -8.40 5.84
N LEU A 12 -15.68 -9.04 4.69
CA LEU A 12 -16.11 -8.36 3.45
C LEU A 12 -17.43 -7.61 3.63
N ARG A 13 -18.42 -8.24 4.28
CA ARG A 13 -19.71 -7.59 4.59
C ARG A 13 -19.54 -6.36 5.49
N ARG A 14 -18.62 -6.39 6.47
CA ARG A 14 -18.33 -5.25 7.35
C ARG A 14 -17.89 -4.01 6.56
N TYR A 15 -17.20 -4.19 5.44
CA TYR A 15 -16.71 -3.12 4.56
C TYR A 15 -17.60 -2.87 3.34
N ASP A 16 -18.76 -3.53 3.25
CA ASP A 16 -19.67 -3.47 2.08
C ASP A 16 -18.94 -3.80 0.77
N LEU A 17 -18.26 -4.96 0.76
CA LEU A 17 -17.43 -5.44 -0.34
C LEU A 17 -18.04 -6.70 -0.98
N PRO A 18 -17.69 -7.00 -2.25
CA PRO A 18 -18.13 -8.19 -2.95
C PRO A 18 -17.76 -9.48 -2.19
N VAL A 19 -18.73 -10.24 -1.72
CA VAL A 19 -18.49 -11.49 -0.99
C VAL A 19 -17.80 -12.57 -1.84
N GLY A 20 -17.89 -12.48 -3.17
CA GLY A 20 -17.18 -13.34 -4.11
C GLY A 20 -15.65 -13.19 -4.04
N ALA A 21 -15.13 -12.10 -3.49
CA ALA A 21 -13.70 -11.93 -3.24
C ALA A 21 -13.14 -12.90 -2.17
N ALA A 22 -14.01 -13.54 -1.38
CA ALA A 22 -13.60 -14.46 -0.33
C ALA A 22 -12.73 -15.61 -0.87
N ASP A 23 -13.06 -16.18 -2.03
CA ASP A 23 -12.31 -17.30 -2.63
C ASP A 23 -10.88 -16.87 -3.01
N ALA A 24 -10.73 -15.69 -3.60
CA ALA A 24 -9.42 -15.15 -3.94
C ALA A 24 -8.58 -14.82 -2.68
N LEU A 25 -9.20 -14.26 -1.65
CA LEU A 25 -8.54 -13.97 -0.37
C LEU A 25 -8.15 -15.24 0.39
N GLU A 26 -8.91 -16.31 0.26
CA GLU A 26 -8.56 -17.61 0.83
C GLU A 26 -7.32 -18.21 0.16
N ILE A 27 -7.24 -18.13 -1.18
CA ILE A 27 -6.05 -18.53 -1.92
C ILE A 27 -4.83 -17.71 -1.46
N LEU A 28 -5.01 -16.40 -1.21
CA LEU A 28 -3.91 -15.57 -0.68
C LEU A 28 -3.46 -16.05 0.70
N LEU A 29 -4.37 -16.39 1.62
CA LEU A 29 -4.02 -16.94 2.94
C LEU A 29 -3.21 -18.23 2.80
N ASP A 30 -3.61 -19.14 1.91
CA ASP A 30 -2.89 -20.39 1.64
C ASP A 30 -1.49 -20.14 1.07
N LEU A 31 -1.33 -19.15 0.18
CA LEU A 31 -0.04 -18.76 -0.37
C LEU A 31 0.87 -18.13 0.69
N LEU A 32 0.33 -17.28 1.57
CA LEU A 32 1.08 -16.66 2.66
C LEU A 32 1.54 -17.68 3.72
N ALA A 33 0.81 -18.78 3.87
CA ALA A 33 1.18 -19.88 4.77
C ALA A 33 2.39 -20.70 4.27
N GLN A 34 2.76 -20.59 2.99
CA GLN A 34 3.90 -21.34 2.44
C GLN A 34 5.24 -20.79 2.99
N PRO A 35 6.24 -21.66 3.24
CA PRO A 35 7.54 -21.24 3.77
C PRO A 35 8.27 -20.22 2.87
N GLU A 36 8.01 -20.26 1.56
CA GLU A 36 8.64 -19.40 0.55
C GLU A 36 7.99 -18.01 0.45
N ALA A 37 6.83 -17.81 1.07
CA ALA A 37 6.14 -16.52 1.05
C ALA A 37 7.01 -15.41 1.68
N PRO A 38 7.09 -14.23 1.07
CA PRO A 38 7.97 -13.16 1.55
C PRO A 38 7.35 -12.39 2.73
N THR A 39 6.88 -13.09 3.72
CA THR A 39 6.27 -12.58 4.96
C THR A 39 6.86 -13.28 6.18
N ALA A 40 6.74 -12.67 7.35
CA ALA A 40 7.01 -13.31 8.64
C ALA A 40 5.74 -13.92 9.29
N VAL A 41 4.58 -13.71 8.67
CA VAL A 41 3.27 -14.16 9.17
C VAL A 41 2.80 -15.32 8.32
N HIS A 42 3.03 -16.54 8.79
CA HIS A 42 2.69 -17.78 8.07
C HIS A 42 1.44 -18.49 8.62
N SER A 43 0.95 -18.08 9.80
CA SER A 43 -0.33 -18.57 10.34
C SER A 43 -1.48 -17.96 9.54
N PRO A 44 -2.38 -18.74 8.93
CA PRO A 44 -3.52 -18.18 8.19
C PRO A 44 -4.47 -17.36 9.08
N ASP A 45 -4.64 -17.73 10.35
CA ASP A 45 -5.45 -16.96 11.31
C ASP A 45 -4.82 -15.58 11.56
N ASP A 46 -3.49 -15.52 11.79
CA ASP A 46 -2.78 -14.26 11.97
C ASP A 46 -2.73 -13.44 10.66
N ALA A 47 -2.62 -14.11 9.50
CA ALA A 47 -2.62 -13.44 8.21
C ALA A 47 -4.00 -12.85 7.86
N LEU A 48 -5.09 -13.47 8.29
CA LEU A 48 -6.44 -12.90 8.17
C LEU A 48 -6.52 -11.54 8.87
N ASP A 49 -5.97 -11.44 10.06
CA ASP A 49 -5.99 -10.21 10.87
C ASP A 49 -4.92 -9.21 10.40
N LEU A 50 -3.64 -9.64 10.41
CA LEU A 50 -2.49 -8.76 10.20
C LEU A 50 -2.27 -8.38 8.73
N HIS A 51 -2.84 -9.13 7.79
CA HIS A 51 -2.71 -8.87 6.36
C HIS A 51 -4.04 -8.47 5.73
N ILE A 52 -5.09 -9.30 5.81
CA ILE A 52 -6.34 -9.01 5.11
C ILE A 52 -7.09 -7.86 5.81
N ALA A 53 -7.45 -8.04 7.09
CA ALA A 53 -8.23 -7.03 7.82
C ALA A 53 -7.49 -5.69 7.94
N ASP A 54 -6.16 -5.70 8.17
CA ASP A 54 -5.34 -4.49 8.22
C ASP A 54 -5.34 -3.76 6.86
N SER A 55 -5.21 -4.48 5.74
CA SER A 55 -5.26 -3.89 4.39
C SER A 55 -6.59 -3.21 4.10
N LEU A 56 -7.71 -3.84 4.48
CA LEU A 56 -9.05 -3.31 4.26
C LEU A 56 -9.32 -2.01 5.02
N THR A 57 -8.58 -1.70 6.08
CA THR A 57 -8.72 -0.40 6.78
C THR A 57 -8.45 0.79 5.88
N GLY A 58 -7.63 0.64 4.83
CA GLY A 58 -7.37 1.69 3.84
C GLY A 58 -8.62 2.17 3.12
N LEU A 59 -9.65 1.32 3.01
CA LEU A 59 -10.93 1.66 2.38
C LEU A 59 -11.76 2.68 3.18
N ALA A 60 -11.31 3.07 4.38
CA ALA A 60 -11.80 4.26 5.06
C ALA A 60 -11.38 5.58 4.37
N VAL A 61 -10.45 5.50 3.39
CA VAL A 61 -10.07 6.61 2.51
C VAL A 61 -10.86 6.47 1.21
N GLU A 62 -11.83 7.36 1.00
CA GLU A 62 -12.75 7.28 -0.14
C GLU A 62 -12.02 7.33 -1.48
N GLU A 63 -10.97 8.13 -1.59
CA GLU A 63 -10.15 8.25 -2.79
C GLU A 63 -9.41 6.95 -3.14
N LEU A 64 -9.08 6.12 -2.14
CA LEU A 64 -8.53 4.79 -2.39
C LEU A 64 -9.64 3.82 -2.82
N ARG A 65 -10.80 3.90 -2.18
CA ARG A 65 -11.96 3.04 -2.49
C ARG A 65 -12.47 3.24 -3.92
N SER A 66 -12.43 4.49 -4.41
CA SER A 66 -12.93 4.89 -5.74
C SER A 66 -11.83 5.09 -6.79
N ALA A 67 -10.59 4.69 -6.47
CA ALA A 67 -9.45 4.83 -7.38
C ALA A 67 -9.61 3.92 -8.61
N GLY A 68 -9.31 4.44 -9.81
CA GLY A 68 -9.21 3.64 -11.03
C GLY A 68 -7.84 2.98 -11.18
N LEU A 69 -6.76 3.65 -10.76
CA LEU A 69 -5.39 3.11 -10.78
C LEU A 69 -4.74 3.25 -9.41
N ILE A 70 -4.38 2.11 -8.83
CA ILE A 70 -3.71 2.00 -7.53
C ILE A 70 -2.31 1.43 -7.71
N ALA A 71 -1.29 2.09 -7.16
CA ALA A 71 0.06 1.52 -7.07
C ALA A 71 0.39 1.10 -5.64
N ASP A 72 0.80 -0.16 -5.43
CA ASP A 72 1.33 -0.65 -4.15
C ASP A 72 2.86 -0.65 -4.19
N LEU A 73 3.50 0.25 -3.45
CA LEU A 73 4.94 0.45 -3.47
C LEU A 73 5.66 -0.47 -2.48
N GLY A 74 6.64 -1.22 -3.00
CA GLY A 74 7.35 -2.22 -2.22
C GLY A 74 6.42 -3.34 -1.77
N ALA A 75 5.61 -3.84 -2.69
CA ALA A 75 4.47 -4.71 -2.44
C ALA A 75 4.79 -5.99 -1.62
N GLY A 76 6.03 -6.45 -1.63
CA GLY A 76 6.51 -7.55 -0.77
C GLY A 76 5.72 -8.84 -0.93
N ALA A 77 4.92 -9.17 0.07
CA ALA A 77 4.00 -10.32 0.06
C ALA A 77 2.64 -10.02 -0.62
N GLY A 78 2.50 -8.85 -1.24
CA GLY A 78 1.29 -8.45 -1.96
C GLY A 78 0.22 -7.79 -1.08
N VAL A 79 0.59 -7.29 0.07
CA VAL A 79 -0.37 -6.67 0.99
C VAL A 79 0.04 -5.22 1.31
N PRO A 80 -0.81 -4.23 0.95
CA PRO A 80 -2.24 -4.35 0.69
C PRO A 80 -2.66 -4.65 -0.75
N GLY A 81 -1.77 -4.59 -1.76
CA GLY A 81 -2.12 -4.56 -3.18
C GLY A 81 -3.01 -5.71 -3.65
N LEU A 82 -2.65 -6.99 -3.38
CA LEU A 82 -3.47 -8.15 -3.78
C LEU A 82 -4.83 -8.18 -3.08
N VAL A 83 -4.89 -7.70 -1.83
CA VAL A 83 -6.16 -7.60 -1.11
C VAL A 83 -7.06 -6.57 -1.78
N LEU A 84 -6.52 -5.39 -2.12
CA LEU A 84 -7.25 -4.34 -2.81
C LEU A 84 -7.72 -4.79 -4.20
N ALA A 85 -6.86 -5.46 -4.97
CA ALA A 85 -7.22 -6.00 -6.27
C ALA A 85 -8.40 -6.99 -6.19
N ALA A 86 -8.40 -7.86 -5.18
CA ALA A 86 -9.48 -8.84 -4.98
C ALA A 86 -10.83 -8.19 -4.64
N VAL A 87 -10.83 -7.06 -3.93
CA VAL A 87 -12.06 -6.43 -3.43
C VAL A 87 -12.52 -5.21 -4.23
N LEU A 88 -11.69 -4.68 -5.12
CA LEU A 88 -11.97 -3.54 -5.99
C LEU A 88 -11.81 -3.97 -7.46
N PRO A 89 -12.75 -4.74 -8.01
CA PRO A 89 -12.61 -5.34 -9.35
C PRO A 89 -12.54 -4.29 -10.48
N ASP A 90 -13.04 -3.09 -10.27
CA ASP A 90 -13.02 -1.99 -11.23
C ASP A 90 -11.73 -1.15 -11.19
N ALA A 91 -10.86 -1.38 -10.18
CA ALA A 91 -9.57 -0.71 -10.05
C ALA A 91 -8.46 -1.55 -10.69
N GLU A 92 -7.57 -0.94 -11.44
CA GLU A 92 -6.29 -1.52 -11.83
C GLU A 92 -5.30 -1.38 -10.67
N VAL A 93 -4.63 -2.47 -10.28
CA VAL A 93 -3.67 -2.49 -9.17
C VAL A 93 -2.29 -2.92 -9.65
N VAL A 94 -1.32 -2.01 -9.58
CA VAL A 94 0.07 -2.27 -9.96
C VAL A 94 0.93 -2.46 -8.71
N LEU A 95 1.50 -3.66 -8.56
CA LEU A 95 2.37 -4.01 -7.44
C LEU A 95 3.83 -3.79 -7.86
N VAL A 96 4.46 -2.72 -7.35
CA VAL A 96 5.85 -2.36 -7.67
C VAL A 96 6.79 -2.96 -6.63
N GLU A 97 7.69 -3.83 -7.06
CA GLU A 97 8.61 -4.54 -6.16
C GLU A 97 10.02 -4.64 -6.78
N ALA A 98 11.04 -4.24 -6.01
CA ALA A 98 12.43 -4.21 -6.48
C ALA A 98 13.14 -5.57 -6.42
N ALA A 99 12.68 -6.48 -5.56
CA ALA A 99 13.29 -7.79 -5.40
C ALA A 99 12.67 -8.81 -6.36
N GLU A 100 13.45 -9.33 -7.32
CA GLU A 100 12.99 -10.27 -8.35
C GLU A 100 12.24 -11.48 -7.75
N ARG A 101 12.76 -12.06 -6.68
CA ARG A 101 12.12 -13.21 -6.01
C ARG A 101 10.72 -12.88 -5.51
N LYS A 102 10.53 -11.68 -4.93
CA LYS A 102 9.22 -11.22 -4.45
C LYS A 102 8.28 -10.91 -5.61
N CYS A 103 8.79 -10.29 -6.68
CA CYS A 103 8.00 -10.05 -7.88
C CYS A 103 7.51 -11.36 -8.54
N LYS A 104 8.34 -12.42 -8.57
CA LYS A 104 7.93 -13.76 -9.01
C LYS A 104 6.80 -14.33 -8.15
N PHE A 105 6.90 -14.20 -6.82
CA PHE A 105 5.82 -14.60 -5.91
C PHE A 105 4.52 -13.83 -6.22
N LEU A 106 4.58 -12.51 -6.40
CA LEU A 106 3.42 -11.68 -6.72
C LEU A 106 2.75 -12.14 -8.02
N ARG A 107 3.50 -12.39 -9.08
CA ARG A 107 2.97 -12.90 -10.35
C ARG A 107 2.28 -14.26 -10.19
N SER A 108 2.87 -15.17 -9.41
CA SER A 108 2.26 -16.46 -9.10
C SER A 108 0.97 -16.29 -8.28
N ALA A 109 0.96 -15.37 -7.33
CA ALA A 109 -0.22 -15.08 -6.51
C ALA A 109 -1.36 -14.48 -7.36
N ILE A 110 -1.08 -13.50 -8.21
CA ILE A 110 -2.05 -12.91 -9.16
C ILE A 110 -2.69 -14.01 -10.00
N ALA A 111 -1.88 -14.90 -10.60
CA ALA A 111 -2.38 -16.00 -11.43
C ALA A 111 -3.24 -17.00 -10.63
N ALA A 112 -2.79 -17.38 -9.43
CA ALA A 112 -3.53 -18.33 -8.57
C ALA A 112 -4.86 -17.74 -8.09
N MET A 113 -4.87 -16.47 -7.71
CA MET A 113 -6.06 -15.73 -7.28
C MET A 113 -6.99 -15.35 -8.45
N LYS A 114 -6.53 -15.53 -9.71
CA LYS A 114 -7.27 -15.16 -10.95
C LYS A 114 -7.66 -13.68 -10.97
N LEU A 115 -6.71 -12.81 -10.62
CA LEU A 115 -6.92 -11.35 -10.63
C LEU A 115 -6.56 -10.80 -12.02
N ASP A 116 -7.58 -10.45 -12.81
CA ASP A 116 -7.39 -9.88 -14.15
C ASP A 116 -7.05 -8.38 -14.10
N ASN A 117 -7.23 -7.74 -12.95
CA ASN A 117 -7.04 -6.33 -12.67
C ASN A 117 -5.75 -6.03 -11.87
N ALA A 118 -4.81 -6.97 -11.80
CA ALA A 118 -3.56 -6.79 -11.06
C ALA A 118 -2.33 -7.12 -11.89
N GLU A 119 -1.27 -6.33 -11.76
CA GLU A 119 0.04 -6.56 -12.38
C GLU A 119 1.17 -6.42 -11.38
N ALA A 120 2.20 -7.27 -11.47
CA ALA A 120 3.43 -7.15 -10.69
C ALA A 120 4.60 -6.68 -11.57
N VAL A 121 5.11 -5.49 -11.26
CA VAL A 121 6.22 -4.83 -11.95
C VAL A 121 7.50 -5.02 -11.14
N TRP A 122 8.50 -5.65 -11.76
CA TRP A 122 9.84 -5.75 -11.19
C TRP A 122 10.63 -4.48 -11.47
N SER A 123 10.56 -3.53 -10.58
CA SER A 123 11.24 -2.24 -10.68
C SER A 123 11.51 -1.66 -9.29
N ARG A 124 12.49 -0.79 -9.19
CA ARG A 124 12.53 0.18 -8.10
C ARG A 124 11.48 1.25 -8.32
N VAL A 125 10.90 1.75 -7.25
CA VAL A 125 9.88 2.80 -7.33
C VAL A 125 10.41 4.04 -8.08
N GLU A 126 11.67 4.40 -7.83
CA GLU A 126 12.34 5.56 -8.43
C GLU A 126 12.61 5.42 -9.94
N GLU A 127 12.46 4.21 -10.50
CA GLU A 127 12.72 3.85 -11.90
C GLU A 127 11.44 3.40 -12.64
N TRP A 128 10.30 3.50 -11.98
CA TRP A 128 9.02 3.11 -12.58
C TRP A 128 8.34 4.29 -13.29
N ASP A 129 8.82 4.61 -14.48
CA ASP A 129 8.37 5.76 -15.28
C ASP A 129 6.90 5.66 -15.73
N ALA A 130 6.40 4.44 -15.97
CA ALA A 130 5.02 4.22 -16.43
C ALA A 130 3.96 4.70 -15.41
N GLY A 131 4.29 4.79 -14.13
CA GLY A 131 3.38 5.26 -13.09
C GLY A 131 3.36 6.78 -12.90
N VAL A 132 4.28 7.52 -13.54
CA VAL A 132 4.44 8.97 -13.31
C VAL A 132 3.18 9.74 -13.70
N ALA A 133 2.61 10.46 -12.73
CA ALA A 133 1.40 11.29 -12.85
C ALA A 133 0.13 10.55 -13.31
N HIS A 134 0.07 9.23 -13.14
CA HIS A 134 -1.08 8.42 -13.54
C HIS A 134 -1.88 7.86 -12.36
N CYS A 135 -1.25 7.64 -11.19
CA CYS A 135 -1.92 6.97 -10.08
C CYS A 135 -2.98 7.84 -9.40
N ASP A 136 -4.20 7.32 -9.27
CA ASP A 136 -5.25 7.91 -8.41
C ASP A 136 -4.89 7.74 -6.95
N ALA A 137 -4.40 6.56 -6.60
CA ALA A 137 -3.94 6.26 -5.26
C ALA A 137 -2.61 5.50 -5.28
N VAL A 138 -1.79 5.78 -4.29
CA VAL A 138 -0.57 5.04 -3.98
C VAL A 138 -0.71 4.46 -2.59
N CYS A 139 -0.36 3.20 -2.42
CA CYS A 139 -0.35 2.50 -1.15
C CYS A 139 1.08 2.19 -0.73
N ALA A 140 1.35 2.23 0.57
CA ALA A 140 2.62 1.76 1.12
C ALA A 140 2.42 1.22 2.53
N ARG A 141 2.92 0.02 2.79
CA ARG A 141 2.91 -0.62 4.11
C ARG A 141 4.28 -1.19 4.43
N ALA A 142 4.82 -0.86 5.61
CA ALA A 142 6.11 -1.37 6.11
C ALA A 142 7.33 -1.15 5.16
N LEU A 143 7.27 -0.16 4.26
CA LEU A 143 8.32 0.11 3.28
C LEU A 143 9.40 1.04 3.82
N ALA A 144 9.02 2.23 4.32
CA ALA A 144 9.97 3.26 4.75
C ALA A 144 9.33 4.28 5.71
N ALA A 145 10.14 5.25 6.17
CA ALA A 145 9.66 6.44 6.88
C ALA A 145 8.83 7.36 5.97
N LEU A 146 7.92 8.15 6.56
CA LEU A 146 7.00 9.01 5.82
C LEU A 146 7.68 9.94 4.80
N PRO A 147 8.78 10.65 5.11
CA PRO A 147 9.43 11.52 4.12
C PRO A 147 9.92 10.78 2.88
N VAL A 148 10.36 9.52 3.05
CA VAL A 148 10.79 8.65 1.94
C VAL A 148 9.58 8.21 1.11
N LEU A 149 8.50 7.79 1.76
CA LEU A 149 7.25 7.42 1.08
C LEU A 149 6.68 8.58 0.27
N TYR A 150 6.77 9.81 0.81
CA TYR A 150 6.29 11.00 0.11
C TYR A 150 7.11 11.29 -1.14
N GLU A 151 8.45 11.12 -1.07
CA GLU A 151 9.31 11.28 -2.24
C GLU A 151 9.01 10.24 -3.32
N TYR A 152 8.72 9.00 -2.94
CA TYR A 152 8.36 7.95 -3.87
C TYR A 152 6.99 8.18 -4.52
N ALA A 153 5.99 8.55 -3.72
CA ALA A 153 4.61 8.69 -4.19
C ALA A 153 4.35 9.98 -4.98
N ALA A 154 5.00 11.09 -4.59
CA ALA A 154 4.69 12.40 -5.14
C ALA A 154 4.77 12.51 -6.67
N PRO A 155 5.79 11.94 -7.36
CA PRO A 155 5.84 11.96 -8.82
C PRO A 155 4.84 11.01 -9.48
N LEU A 156 4.40 9.95 -8.82
CA LEU A 156 3.48 8.96 -9.36
C LEU A 156 2.01 9.43 -9.32
N LEU A 157 1.67 10.21 -8.30
CA LEU A 157 0.30 10.69 -8.10
C LEU A 157 -0.09 11.72 -9.18
N ARG A 158 -1.26 11.52 -9.80
CA ARG A 158 -1.92 12.58 -10.56
C ARG A 158 -2.38 13.72 -9.63
N GLN A 159 -2.79 14.85 -10.20
CA GLN A 159 -3.40 15.93 -9.43
C GLN A 159 -4.61 15.40 -8.63
N ASP A 160 -4.71 15.78 -7.37
CA ASP A 160 -5.70 15.34 -6.39
C ASP A 160 -5.64 13.86 -5.98
N GLY A 161 -4.71 13.08 -6.56
CA GLY A 161 -4.43 11.71 -6.13
C GLY A 161 -3.87 11.64 -4.70
N VAL A 162 -3.96 10.47 -4.07
CA VAL A 162 -3.60 10.29 -2.65
C VAL A 162 -2.58 9.19 -2.43
N LEU A 163 -1.65 9.39 -1.49
CA LEU A 163 -0.91 8.30 -0.86
C LEU A 163 -1.62 7.91 0.44
N VAL A 164 -1.82 6.61 0.63
CA VAL A 164 -2.27 6.00 1.88
C VAL A 164 -1.13 5.15 2.43
N ALA A 165 -0.57 5.56 3.57
CA ALA A 165 0.51 4.84 4.24
C ALA A 165 0.03 4.23 5.55
N TRP A 166 0.08 2.88 5.66
CA TRP A 166 -0.17 2.16 6.91
C TRP A 166 1.05 2.26 7.82
N LYS A 167 0.85 2.82 8.98
CA LYS A 167 1.91 3.00 9.99
C LYS A 167 1.47 2.52 11.36
N GLY A 168 2.46 2.20 12.18
CA GLY A 168 2.28 2.12 13.62
C GLY A 168 2.49 3.49 14.25
N GLU A 169 3.26 3.53 15.34
CA GLU A 169 3.64 4.78 15.98
C GLU A 169 4.67 5.55 15.14
N VAL A 170 4.43 6.83 14.94
CA VAL A 170 5.31 7.76 14.21
C VAL A 170 5.84 8.78 15.22
N SER A 171 7.16 8.96 15.25
CA SER A 171 7.80 9.92 16.16
C SER A 171 7.51 11.37 15.77
N GLY A 172 7.63 12.29 16.73
CA GLY A 172 7.48 13.72 16.46
C GLY A 172 8.52 14.24 15.45
N VAL A 173 9.73 13.67 15.44
CA VAL A 173 10.78 14.02 14.46
C VAL A 173 10.36 13.57 13.06
N GLU A 174 9.92 12.30 12.90
CA GLU A 174 9.41 11.81 11.60
C GLU A 174 8.22 12.64 11.11
N THR A 175 7.34 13.05 12.04
CA THR A 175 6.19 13.92 11.72
C THR A 175 6.65 15.28 11.16
N ALA A 176 7.58 15.96 11.83
CA ALA A 176 8.08 17.25 11.38
C ALA A 176 8.83 17.17 10.03
N ASP A 177 9.60 16.11 9.83
CA ASP A 177 10.29 15.85 8.56
C ASP A 177 9.28 15.53 7.44
N ALA A 178 8.20 14.80 7.76
CA ALA A 178 7.12 14.51 6.83
C ALA A 178 6.36 15.78 6.44
N ASP A 179 6.11 16.73 7.37
CA ASP A 179 5.48 18.02 7.07
C ASP A 179 6.32 18.82 6.08
N ALA A 180 7.61 18.92 6.32
CA ALA A 180 8.55 19.62 5.45
C ALA A 180 8.66 18.96 4.06
N ALA A 181 8.75 17.62 4.02
CA ALA A 181 8.80 16.86 2.78
C ALA A 181 7.51 17.01 1.97
N ALA A 182 6.35 16.94 2.61
CA ALA A 182 5.05 17.11 1.94
C ALA A 182 4.96 18.48 1.26
N ALA A 183 5.22 19.56 1.99
CA ALA A 183 5.20 20.92 1.45
C ALA A 183 6.16 21.08 0.26
N HIS A 184 7.37 20.51 0.37
CA HIS A 184 8.39 20.60 -0.68
C HIS A 184 8.04 19.81 -1.96
N LEU A 185 7.32 18.69 -1.82
CA LEU A 185 6.96 17.77 -2.91
C LEU A 185 5.60 18.06 -3.56
N GLY A 186 4.92 19.13 -3.15
CA GLY A 186 3.58 19.47 -3.66
C GLY A 186 2.48 18.57 -3.10
N LEU A 187 2.67 18.08 -1.87
CA LEU A 187 1.71 17.26 -1.14
C LEU A 187 1.11 18.04 0.03
N ARG A 188 -0.12 17.74 0.40
CA ARG A 188 -0.78 18.22 1.61
C ARG A 188 -1.15 17.02 2.48
N ARG A 189 -0.69 17.02 3.73
CA ARG A 189 -1.07 16.00 4.71
C ARG A 189 -2.50 16.20 5.18
N GLU A 190 -3.20 15.10 5.36
CA GLU A 190 -4.52 15.07 5.99
C GLU A 190 -4.39 14.65 7.47
N PRO A 191 -5.45 14.86 8.29
CA PRO A 191 -5.48 14.34 9.65
C PRO A 191 -5.20 12.84 9.70
N VAL A 192 -4.37 12.43 10.66
CA VAL A 192 -4.05 11.00 10.86
C VAL A 192 -5.32 10.26 11.30
N ARG A 193 -5.60 9.13 10.66
CA ARG A 193 -6.75 8.29 10.99
C ARG A 193 -6.28 7.10 11.82
N THR A 194 -6.75 6.97 13.06
CA THR A 194 -6.59 5.74 13.83
C THR A 194 -7.58 4.70 13.36
N VAL A 195 -7.12 3.48 13.12
CA VAL A 195 -7.95 2.37 12.64
C VAL A 195 -7.82 1.15 13.56
N VAL A 196 -8.89 0.36 13.61
CA VAL A 196 -8.96 -0.88 14.40
C VAL A 196 -9.31 -2.03 13.43
N PRO A 197 -8.30 -2.66 12.80
CA PRO A 197 -8.54 -3.73 11.82
C PRO A 197 -9.21 -4.96 12.42
N PHE A 198 -8.82 -5.35 13.63
CA PHE A 198 -9.33 -6.51 14.37
C PHE A 198 -9.32 -6.25 15.87
N PRO A 199 -10.09 -7.01 16.68
CA PRO A 199 -10.11 -6.87 18.14
C PRO A 199 -8.71 -7.06 18.73
N GLY A 200 -8.30 -6.13 19.61
CA GLY A 200 -6.97 -6.15 20.24
C GLY A 200 -5.85 -5.54 19.40
N SER A 201 -6.10 -5.12 18.17
CA SER A 201 -5.11 -4.36 17.40
C SER A 201 -4.79 -3.03 18.06
N VAL A 202 -3.51 -2.68 18.13
CA VAL A 202 -3.03 -1.45 18.78
C VAL A 202 -2.20 -0.61 17.81
N ARG A 203 -2.28 0.72 17.98
CA ARG A 203 -1.40 1.70 17.30
C ARG A 203 -1.37 1.55 15.77
N ARG A 204 -2.54 1.30 15.15
CA ARG A 204 -2.68 1.29 13.69
C ARG A 204 -3.18 2.63 13.21
N THR A 205 -2.44 3.26 12.30
CA THR A 205 -2.77 4.57 11.75
C THR A 205 -2.63 4.58 10.24
N LEU A 206 -3.49 5.35 9.58
CA LEU A 206 -3.35 5.70 8.18
C LEU A 206 -2.87 7.15 8.09
N HIS A 207 -1.75 7.36 7.42
CA HIS A 207 -1.26 8.67 7.04
C HIS A 207 -1.61 8.91 5.58
N VAL A 208 -2.46 9.90 5.35
CA VAL A 208 -2.95 10.25 4.01
C VAL A 208 -2.32 11.57 3.60
N VAL A 209 -1.81 11.64 2.38
CA VAL A 209 -1.37 12.89 1.76
C VAL A 209 -1.95 13.01 0.36
N ARG A 210 -2.35 14.22 -0.02
CA ARG A 210 -2.97 14.55 -1.31
C ARG A 210 -2.01 15.34 -2.17
N LYS A 211 -1.96 15.03 -3.46
CA LYS A 211 -1.23 15.80 -4.46
C LYS A 211 -1.96 17.11 -4.73
N VAL A 212 -1.35 18.24 -4.39
CA VAL A 212 -1.96 19.58 -4.52
C VAL A 212 -1.18 20.52 -5.42
N ALA A 213 0.05 20.16 -5.79
CA ALA A 213 0.88 20.95 -6.69
C ALA A 213 1.88 20.03 -7.45
N PRO A 214 2.48 20.47 -8.55
CA PRO A 214 3.51 19.70 -9.27
C PRO A 214 4.68 19.35 -8.36
N THR A 215 5.18 18.11 -8.48
CA THR A 215 6.43 17.71 -7.83
C THR A 215 7.61 18.32 -8.58
N PRO A 216 8.63 18.90 -7.90
CA PRO A 216 9.81 19.41 -8.58
C PRO A 216 10.50 18.33 -9.42
N ALA A 217 10.90 18.66 -10.66
CA ALA A 217 11.40 17.71 -11.67
C ALA A 217 12.65 16.91 -11.26
N LYS A 218 13.34 17.30 -10.19
CA LYS A 218 14.49 16.55 -9.64
C LYS A 218 14.07 15.30 -8.83
N TYR A 219 12.78 15.08 -8.61
CA TYR A 219 12.23 13.92 -7.89
C TYR A 219 11.49 12.96 -8.83
N PRO A 220 11.57 11.64 -8.56
CA PRO A 220 12.33 11.04 -7.47
C PRO A 220 13.83 11.20 -7.70
N ARG A 221 14.61 11.24 -6.62
CA ARG A 221 16.08 11.20 -6.72
C ARG A 221 16.52 9.80 -7.13
N ARG A 222 17.78 9.65 -7.56
CA ARG A 222 18.37 8.35 -7.96
C ARG A 222 18.08 7.26 -6.92
N PRO A 223 17.93 5.98 -7.34
CA PRO A 223 17.62 4.87 -6.46
C PRO A 223 18.46 4.83 -5.18
N GLY A 224 17.76 4.65 -4.05
CA GLY A 224 18.35 4.56 -2.71
C GLY A 224 18.78 5.90 -2.08
N ILE A 225 18.70 7.03 -2.79
CA ILE A 225 19.04 8.34 -2.19
C ILE A 225 17.98 8.76 -1.17
N ALA A 226 16.71 8.55 -1.46
CA ALA A 226 15.62 8.88 -0.54
C ALA A 226 15.80 8.20 0.83
N THR A 227 16.17 6.91 0.83
CA THR A 227 16.41 6.15 2.06
C THR A 227 17.70 6.58 2.78
N LYS A 228 18.80 6.82 2.04
CA LYS A 228 20.10 7.19 2.63
C LYS A 228 20.12 8.63 3.17
N ARG A 229 19.37 9.53 2.55
CA ARG A 229 19.30 10.96 2.87
C ARG A 229 17.84 11.43 2.77
N PRO A 230 16.97 11.02 3.71
CA PRO A 230 15.57 11.44 3.70
C PRO A 230 15.44 12.96 3.70
N LEU A 231 14.40 13.45 3.05
CA LEU A 231 14.03 14.86 3.18
C LEU A 231 13.71 15.14 4.64
N SER A 232 14.19 16.28 5.15
CA SER A 232 13.97 16.64 6.55
C SER A 232 13.76 18.14 6.69
N ALA A 233 13.12 18.56 7.78
CA ALA A 233 12.93 19.95 8.12
C ALA A 233 14.26 20.73 8.21
N ARG A 234 15.38 20.04 8.51
CA ARG A 234 16.72 20.65 8.56
C ARG A 234 17.34 20.88 7.19
N THR A 235 17.06 19.98 6.21
CA THR A 235 17.68 20.01 4.87
C THR A 235 16.90 20.81 3.85
N LEU A 236 15.65 21.18 4.16
CA LEU A 236 14.73 21.92 3.29
C LEU A 236 14.54 23.39 3.69
N ARG A 237 15.34 23.87 4.67
CA ARG A 237 15.39 25.29 5.07
C ARG A 237 16.18 26.13 4.11
#